data_4e7be93fda3ea76e0c681e275d71838e
#
_entry.id   4e7be93fda3ea76e0c681e275d71838e
#
_cell.length_a   1.000
_cell.length_b   1.000
_cell.length_c   1.000
_cell.angle_alpha   90.00
_cell.angle_beta   90.00
_cell.angle_gamma   90.00
#
_symmetry.space_group_name_H-M   'P 1'
#
loop_
_entity.id
_entity.type
_entity.pdbx_description
1 polymer ?
#
loop_
_entity_poly.entity_id
_entity_poly.type
_entity_poly.pdbx_seq_one_letter_code
_entity_poly.pdbx_strand_id
1 'polypeptide(L)'
;MAFDGEKPVGAATVAGPTENIYMLSGRKDACVLWDIRVEDGYKHQGIGQKLFDLCKKCATEDGYSQMLIETQNINVTACNFYKKQRAVLSKVDMYAYYSQPESSEEIQFIWYLNL
;
A
#
# COMPACT_ATOMS: atom_id res chain seq x y z
N MET A 1 -13.07 3.43 5.29
CA MET A 1 -13.27 4.60 4.42
C MET A 1 -13.31 5.89 5.24
N ALA A 2 -12.89 6.99 4.64
CA ALA A 2 -12.99 8.32 5.24
C ALA A 2 -14.15 9.09 4.60
N PHE A 3 -14.85 9.90 5.38
CA PHE A 3 -16.03 10.64 4.92
C PHE A 3 -15.93 12.11 5.30
N ASP A 4 -16.50 12.97 4.46
CA ASP A 4 -16.85 14.35 4.76
C ASP A 4 -18.39 14.41 4.78
N GLY A 5 -18.98 14.35 6.00
CA GLY A 5 -20.41 14.12 6.16
C GLY A 5 -20.80 12.75 5.59
N GLU A 6 -21.65 12.73 4.56
CA GLU A 6 -22.05 11.51 3.87
C GLU A 6 -21.19 11.19 2.63
N LYS A 7 -20.31 12.12 2.24
CA LYS A 7 -19.48 11.96 1.04
C LYS A 7 -18.21 11.15 1.36
N PRO A 8 -17.97 10.01 0.68
CA PRO A 8 -16.69 9.30 0.83
C PRO A 8 -15.56 10.08 0.17
N VAL A 9 -14.47 10.32 0.92
CA VAL A 9 -13.32 11.11 0.47
C VAL A 9 -12.01 10.36 0.48
N GLY A 10 -11.99 9.15 1.00
CA GLY A 10 -10.81 8.31 0.99
C GLY A 10 -11.12 6.87 1.36
N ALA A 11 -10.26 5.97 0.95
CA ALA A 11 -10.37 4.55 1.23
C ALA A 11 -8.99 3.89 1.25
N ALA A 12 -8.89 2.81 2.01
CA ALA A 12 -7.72 1.94 2.01
C ALA A 12 -8.17 0.49 2.10
N THR A 13 -7.41 -0.42 1.49
CA THR A 13 -7.69 -1.85 1.48
C THR A 13 -6.46 -2.63 1.91
N VAL A 14 -6.64 -3.48 2.91
CA VAL A 14 -5.63 -4.43 3.37
C VAL A 14 -6.13 -5.84 3.06
N ALA A 15 -5.27 -6.65 2.43
CA ALA A 15 -5.58 -8.03 2.09
C ALA A 15 -4.71 -8.98 2.90
N GLY A 16 -5.35 -9.98 3.49
CA GLY A 16 -4.65 -11.07 4.16
C GLY A 16 -4.15 -12.14 3.20
N PRO A 17 -3.45 -13.18 3.70
CA PRO A 17 -2.91 -14.23 2.86
C PRO A 17 -3.98 -15.03 2.13
N THR A 18 -3.87 -15.11 0.81
CA THR A 18 -4.65 -15.99 -0.04
C THR A 18 -3.74 -16.56 -1.13
N GLU A 19 -4.19 -17.62 -1.80
CA GLU A 19 -3.43 -18.22 -2.90
C GLU A 19 -3.18 -17.25 -4.06
N ASN A 20 -4.00 -16.21 -4.19
CA ASN A 20 -3.93 -15.24 -5.28
C ASN A 20 -3.06 -14.02 -4.96
N ILE A 21 -2.44 -13.95 -3.79
CA ILE A 21 -1.58 -12.82 -3.41
C ILE A 21 -0.12 -13.23 -3.55
N TYR A 22 0.40 -13.05 -4.76
CA TYR A 22 1.78 -13.45 -5.08
C TYR A 22 2.86 -12.68 -4.31
N MET A 23 2.59 -11.43 -3.92
CA MET A 23 3.53 -10.61 -3.16
C MET A 23 3.94 -11.25 -1.83
N LEU A 24 3.06 -12.05 -1.23
CA LEU A 24 3.32 -12.70 0.05
C LEU A 24 4.14 -13.97 -0.07
N SER A 25 4.30 -14.53 -1.28
CA SER A 25 5.06 -15.77 -1.52
C SER A 25 4.66 -16.91 -0.59
N GLY A 26 3.36 -17.04 -0.30
CA GLY A 26 2.82 -18.06 0.59
C GLY A 26 2.94 -17.76 2.08
N ARG A 27 3.48 -16.63 2.47
CA ARG A 27 3.57 -16.25 3.89
C ARG A 27 2.18 -16.03 4.49
N LYS A 28 2.01 -16.43 5.75
CA LYS A 28 0.77 -16.28 6.52
C LYS A 28 0.89 -15.24 7.63
N ASP A 29 2.09 -14.75 7.90
CA ASP A 29 2.38 -13.77 8.95
C ASP A 29 2.39 -12.32 8.47
N ALA A 30 2.13 -12.10 7.19
CA ALA A 30 2.15 -10.76 6.56
C ALA A 30 0.85 -10.48 5.81
N CYS A 31 0.54 -9.21 5.69
CA CYS A 31 -0.58 -8.71 4.89
C CYS A 31 -0.05 -7.76 3.81
N VAL A 32 -0.92 -7.39 2.89
CA VAL A 32 -0.61 -6.44 1.80
C VAL A 32 -1.50 -5.22 1.95
N LEU A 33 -0.91 -4.03 1.94
CA LEU A 33 -1.65 -2.80 1.69
C LEU A 33 -1.89 -2.71 0.18
N TRP A 34 -3.12 -3.04 -0.20
CA TRP A 34 -3.49 -3.18 -1.60
C TRP A 34 -3.69 -1.85 -2.28
N ASP A 35 -4.27 -0.91 -1.54
CA ASP A 35 -4.65 0.38 -2.07
C ASP A 35 -4.89 1.37 -0.93
N ILE A 36 -4.50 2.61 -1.14
CA ILE A 36 -4.87 3.75 -0.32
C ILE A 36 -5.05 4.95 -1.23
N ARG A 37 -6.20 5.60 -1.13
CA ARG A 37 -6.50 6.76 -1.97
C ARG A 37 -7.31 7.80 -1.21
N VAL A 38 -7.04 9.06 -1.55
CA VAL A 38 -7.76 10.23 -1.03
C VAL A 38 -8.20 11.06 -2.23
N GLU A 39 -9.43 11.51 -2.22
CA GLU A 39 -9.97 12.35 -3.29
C GLU A 39 -9.20 13.68 -3.39
N ASP A 40 -9.00 14.19 -4.63
CA ASP A 40 -8.08 15.31 -4.90
C ASP A 40 -8.38 16.56 -4.07
N GLY A 41 -9.64 16.90 -3.87
CA GLY A 41 -10.03 18.06 -3.08
C GLY A 41 -9.76 17.94 -1.58
N TYR A 42 -9.36 16.75 -1.12
CA TYR A 42 -9.14 16.44 0.31
C TYR A 42 -7.69 16.03 0.61
N LYS A 43 -6.80 16.12 -0.36
CA LYS A 43 -5.38 15.82 -0.16
C LYS A 43 -4.73 16.87 0.74
N HIS A 44 -3.62 16.50 1.38
CA HIS A 44 -2.85 17.35 2.29
C HIS A 44 -3.59 17.75 3.58
N GLN A 45 -4.64 17.02 3.96
CA GLN A 45 -5.38 17.24 5.20
C GLN A 45 -5.15 16.14 6.24
N GLY A 46 -4.17 15.26 6.01
CA GLY A 46 -3.85 14.18 6.93
C GLY A 46 -4.77 12.95 6.83
N ILE A 47 -5.68 12.90 5.86
CA ILE A 47 -6.62 11.78 5.69
C ILE A 47 -5.86 10.50 5.32
N GLY A 48 -4.91 10.59 4.39
CA GLY A 48 -4.07 9.45 4.01
C GLY A 48 -3.29 8.88 5.19
N GLN A 49 -2.74 9.74 6.03
CA GLN A 49 -2.03 9.32 7.24
C GLN A 49 -2.95 8.61 8.23
N LYS A 50 -4.16 9.12 8.44
CA LYS A 50 -5.14 8.49 9.33
C LYS A 50 -5.60 7.14 8.81
N LEU A 51 -5.84 7.02 7.51
CA LEU A 51 -6.19 5.75 6.87
C LEU A 51 -5.06 4.73 7.02
N PHE A 52 -3.82 5.16 6.80
CA PHE A 52 -2.65 4.30 6.93
C PHE A 52 -2.47 3.83 8.37
N ASP A 53 -2.59 4.73 9.34
CA ASP A 53 -2.48 4.39 10.76
C ASP A 53 -3.56 3.39 11.19
N LEU A 54 -4.78 3.54 10.68
CA LEU A 54 -5.86 2.60 10.92
C LEU A 54 -5.56 1.23 10.30
N CYS A 55 -5.02 1.18 9.09
CA CYS A 55 -4.61 -0.07 8.45
C CYS A 55 -3.54 -0.79 9.27
N LYS A 56 -2.54 -0.06 9.78
CA LYS A 56 -1.51 -0.62 10.66
C LYS A 56 -2.12 -1.20 11.94
N LYS A 57 -3.02 -0.46 12.56
CA LYS A 57 -3.69 -0.91 13.78
C LYS A 57 -4.49 -2.20 13.53
N CYS A 58 -5.30 -2.22 12.48
CA CYS A 58 -6.10 -3.40 12.13
C CYS A 58 -5.21 -4.60 11.81
N ALA A 59 -4.15 -4.41 11.04
CA ALA A 59 -3.22 -5.49 10.70
C ALA A 59 -2.52 -6.04 11.94
N THR A 60 -2.11 -5.19 12.87
CA THR A 60 -1.49 -5.60 14.12
C THR A 60 -2.47 -6.38 15.00
N GLU A 61 -3.72 -5.92 15.10
CA GLU A 61 -4.77 -6.61 15.86
C GLU A 61 -5.12 -7.97 15.27
N ASP A 62 -5.03 -8.11 13.93
CA ASP A 62 -5.23 -9.37 13.24
C ASP A 62 -4.04 -10.34 13.35
N GLY A 63 -2.97 -9.92 14.01
CA GLY A 63 -1.81 -10.77 14.29
C GLY A 63 -0.74 -10.79 13.23
N TYR A 64 -0.79 -9.92 12.23
CA TYR A 64 0.27 -9.83 11.22
C TYR A 64 1.50 -9.12 11.78
N SER A 65 2.67 -9.63 11.41
CA SER A 65 3.95 -9.08 11.86
C SER A 65 4.55 -8.09 10.88
N GLN A 66 4.10 -8.11 9.62
CA GLN A 66 4.66 -7.29 8.55
C GLN A 66 3.60 -6.95 7.51
N MET A 67 3.72 -5.75 6.95
CA MET A 67 2.88 -5.29 5.85
C MET A 67 3.74 -5.05 4.62
N LEU A 68 3.33 -5.58 3.49
CA LEU A 68 3.95 -5.36 2.19
C LEU A 68 3.16 -4.32 1.40
N ILE A 69 3.85 -3.42 0.72
CA ILE A 69 3.25 -2.30 0.01
C ILE A 69 3.86 -2.22 -1.38
N GLU A 70 3.02 -2.20 -2.41
CA GLU A 70 3.46 -2.04 -3.80
C GLU A 70 3.34 -0.60 -4.25
N THR A 71 4.37 -0.08 -4.92
CA THR A 71 4.33 1.17 -5.67
C THR A 71 4.99 1.00 -7.03
N GLN A 72 4.67 1.88 -7.97
CA GLN A 72 5.45 2.05 -9.20
C GLN A 72 6.53 3.09 -8.95
N ASN A 73 7.65 2.97 -9.69
CA ASN A 73 8.77 3.90 -9.56
C ASN A 73 8.41 5.34 -9.92
N ILE A 74 7.42 5.54 -10.79
CA ILE A 74 6.97 6.87 -11.22
C ILE A 74 6.11 7.57 -10.17
N ASN A 75 5.58 6.84 -9.21
CA ASN A 75 4.75 7.41 -8.15
C ASN A 75 5.61 7.91 -6.98
N VAL A 76 6.31 9.01 -7.21
CA VAL A 76 7.26 9.58 -6.24
C VAL A 76 6.57 10.01 -4.95
N THR A 77 5.35 10.54 -5.05
CA THR A 77 4.57 10.96 -3.88
C THR A 77 4.29 9.79 -2.95
N ALA A 78 3.86 8.65 -3.51
CA ALA A 78 3.62 7.44 -2.72
C ALA A 78 4.92 6.91 -2.10
N CYS A 79 5.99 6.86 -2.87
CA CYS A 79 7.31 6.42 -2.38
C CYS A 79 7.77 7.26 -1.19
N ASN A 80 7.65 8.57 -1.28
CA ASN A 80 8.01 9.46 -0.18
C ASN A 80 7.11 9.27 1.03
N PHE A 81 5.82 9.05 0.82
CA PHE A 81 4.88 8.78 1.90
C PHE A 81 5.27 7.53 2.68
N TYR A 82 5.52 6.42 1.98
CA TYR A 82 5.89 5.16 2.65
C TYR A 82 7.26 5.21 3.32
N LYS A 83 8.20 5.94 2.73
CA LYS A 83 9.48 6.19 3.36
C LYS A 83 9.35 6.93 4.70
N LYS A 84 8.45 7.91 4.77
CA LYS A 84 8.13 8.62 6.03
C LYS A 84 7.49 7.70 7.06
N GLN A 85 6.78 6.67 6.62
CA GLN A 85 6.20 5.66 7.51
C GLN A 85 7.22 4.65 8.02
N ARG A 86 8.50 4.79 7.65
CA ARG A 86 9.59 3.88 7.97
C ARG A 86 9.49 2.53 7.26
N ALA A 87 8.75 2.45 6.18
CA ALA A 87 8.78 1.29 5.29
C ALA A 87 10.14 1.22 4.58
N VAL A 88 10.63 0.02 4.37
CA VAL A 88 11.93 -0.23 3.72
C VAL A 88 11.70 -0.75 2.31
N LEU A 89 12.31 -0.10 1.33
CA LEU A 89 12.31 -0.61 -0.04
C LEU A 89 13.17 -1.86 -0.10
N SER A 90 12.56 -3.01 -0.34
CA SER A 90 13.23 -4.31 -0.27
C SER A 90 13.28 -5.07 -1.57
N LYS A 91 12.34 -4.83 -2.48
CA LYS A 91 12.32 -5.49 -3.79
C LYS A 91 12.08 -4.48 -4.89
N VAL A 92 12.81 -4.68 -6.00
CA VAL A 92 12.69 -3.91 -7.24
C VAL A 92 12.53 -4.91 -8.37
N ASP A 93 11.40 -4.88 -9.07
CA ASP A 93 11.15 -5.72 -10.23
C ASP A 93 10.96 -4.86 -11.47
N MET A 94 11.94 -4.92 -12.35
CA MET A 94 11.96 -4.12 -13.58
C MET A 94 11.00 -4.64 -14.65
N TYR A 95 10.51 -5.85 -14.50
CA TYR A 95 9.70 -6.52 -15.51
C TYR A 95 8.29 -6.88 -15.04
N ALA A 96 7.90 -6.45 -13.85
CA ALA A 96 6.59 -6.80 -13.27
C ALA A 96 5.40 -6.41 -14.17
N TYR A 97 5.55 -5.33 -14.94
CA TYR A 97 4.49 -4.78 -15.79
C TYR A 97 4.77 -4.93 -17.28
N TYR A 98 5.77 -5.70 -17.68
CA TYR A 98 6.22 -5.71 -19.07
C TYR A 98 5.13 -6.19 -20.05
N SER A 99 4.18 -6.99 -19.60
CA SER A 99 3.06 -7.47 -20.41
C SER A 99 1.88 -6.49 -20.50
N GLN A 100 1.95 -5.37 -19.78
CA GLN A 100 0.91 -4.35 -19.76
C GLN A 100 1.29 -3.21 -20.71
N PRO A 101 0.56 -3.00 -21.85
CA PRO A 101 1.01 -2.06 -22.89
C PRO A 101 1.24 -0.63 -22.42
N GLU A 102 0.45 -0.16 -21.43
CA GLU A 102 0.51 1.22 -20.95
C GLU A 102 1.56 1.47 -19.86
N SER A 103 2.03 0.41 -19.21
CA SER A 103 2.95 0.52 -18.08
C SER A 103 4.13 -0.42 -18.15
N SER A 104 4.47 -0.92 -19.35
CA SER A 104 5.53 -1.92 -19.54
C SER A 104 6.91 -1.45 -19.10
N GLU A 105 7.17 -0.15 -19.09
CA GLU A 105 8.43 0.45 -18.68
C GLU A 105 8.48 0.82 -17.20
N GLU A 106 7.36 0.70 -16.49
CA GLU A 106 7.31 0.99 -15.07
C GLU A 106 7.98 -0.10 -14.26
N ILE A 107 8.58 0.29 -13.16
CA ILE A 107 9.31 -0.60 -12.24
C ILE A 107 8.47 -0.78 -10.99
N GLN A 108 8.29 -2.03 -10.56
CA GLN A 108 7.61 -2.34 -9.32
C GLN A 108 8.57 -2.19 -8.15
N PHE A 109 8.15 -1.45 -7.13
CA PHE A 109 8.79 -1.37 -5.83
C PHE A 109 7.92 -2.07 -4.79
N ILE A 110 8.53 -2.94 -3.98
CA ILE A 110 7.87 -3.57 -2.84
C ILE A 110 8.52 -3.04 -1.55
N TRP A 111 7.72 -2.44 -0.72
CA TRP A 111 8.11 -1.90 0.57
C TRP A 111 7.66 -2.83 1.68
N TYR A 112 8.49 -2.98 2.70
CA TYR A 112 8.20 -3.80 3.86
C TYR A 112 8.12 -2.91 5.09
N LEU A 113 7.04 -3.05 5.84
CA LEU A 113 6.82 -2.33 7.10
C LEU A 113 6.64 -3.35 8.22
N ASN A 114 7.49 -3.28 9.23
CA ASN A 114 7.32 -4.09 10.44
C ASN A 114 6.19 -3.50 11.30
N LEU A 115 5.32 -4.35 11.76
CA LEU A 115 4.16 -3.98 12.56
C LEU A 115 4.44 -4.15 14.05
#